data_b4ccf7923daf0823fe2130fa6486c2e4
#
_entry.id   b4ccf7923daf0823fe2130fa6486c2e4
#
_cell.length_a   1.000
_cell.length_b   1.000
_cell.length_c   1.000
_cell.angle_alpha   90.00
_cell.angle_beta   90.00
_cell.angle_gamma   90.00
#
_symmetry.space_group_name_H-M   'P 1'
#
loop_
_entity.id
_entity.type
_entity.pdbx_description
1 polymer ?
#
loop_
_entity_poly.entity_id
_entity_poly.type
_entity_poly.pdbx_seq_one_letter_code
_entity_poly.pdbx_strand_id
1 'polypeptide(L)'
;NRLSPQSQNLLRLIPGPNINAVLDQPNFASSGGVRFNDDAFNVRVDHYTTDKLHLFGRYSMADFRMVAPGSFGLVAGGPGLDASGSTNAYAGASDSRNHSIAGGFDYNVRPNLLTDFRFGWFRYKVFGQPNGIGTAPAKDAGIPGLNVDDNFNSGMPAFFINGYGNNLYLTNFAVTS
;
A
#
# COMPACT_ATOMS: atom_id res chain seq x y z
N ASN A 1 1.64 -5.93 40.52
CA ASN A 1 1.43 -5.74 39.09
C ASN A 1 2.42 -6.61 38.30
N ARG A 2 1.91 -7.48 37.44
CA ARG A 2 2.74 -8.46 36.68
C ARG A 2 3.18 -7.93 35.31
N LEU A 3 2.68 -6.76 34.93
CA LEU A 3 2.99 -6.16 33.63
C LEU A 3 4.23 -5.26 33.72
N SER A 4 5.12 -5.38 32.74
CA SER A 4 6.24 -4.46 32.60
C SER A 4 5.74 -3.03 32.28
N PRO A 5 6.52 -1.98 32.58
CA PRO A 5 6.17 -0.62 32.19
C PRO A 5 5.90 -0.46 30.69
N GLN A 6 6.68 -1.17 29.85
CA GLN A 6 6.52 -1.15 28.40
C GLN A 6 5.17 -1.73 27.99
N SER A 7 4.78 -2.87 28.56
CA SER A 7 3.46 -3.47 28.30
C SER A 7 2.32 -2.57 28.71
N GLN A 8 2.45 -1.85 29.84
CA GLN A 8 1.44 -0.89 30.27
C GLN A 8 1.34 0.30 29.30
N ASN A 9 2.47 0.80 28.82
CA ASN A 9 2.50 1.88 27.84
C ASN A 9 1.88 1.43 26.50
N LEU A 10 2.16 0.23 26.03
CA LEU A 10 1.53 -0.33 24.83
C LEU A 10 0.01 -0.50 25.00
N LEU A 11 -0.44 -1.02 26.15
CA LEU A 11 -1.87 -1.19 26.41
C LEU A 11 -2.64 0.14 26.44
N ARG A 12 -2.00 1.23 26.83
CA ARG A 12 -2.62 2.57 26.78
C ARG A 12 -2.87 3.08 25.37
N LEU A 13 -2.13 2.55 24.39
CA LEU A 13 -2.31 2.93 22.99
C LEU A 13 -3.51 2.20 22.37
N ILE A 14 -3.91 1.07 22.92
CA ILE A 14 -5.06 0.30 22.44
C ILE A 14 -6.35 1.00 22.90
N PRO A 15 -7.28 1.27 21.98
CA PRO A 15 -8.54 1.88 22.35
C PRO A 15 -9.36 0.96 23.26
N GLY A 16 -10.11 1.53 24.18
CA GLY A 16 -11.05 0.79 25.01
C GLY A 16 -12.18 0.17 24.18
N PRO A 17 -12.87 -0.83 24.73
CA PRO A 17 -14.01 -1.44 24.06
C PRO A 17 -15.13 -0.41 23.83
N ASN A 18 -15.75 -0.48 22.64
CA ASN A 18 -16.90 0.36 22.28
C ASN A 18 -18.14 -0.46 21.93
N ILE A 19 -18.07 -1.77 22.09
CA ILE A 19 -19.18 -2.71 21.93
C ILE A 19 -19.32 -3.50 23.24
N ASN A 20 -20.57 -3.62 23.73
CA ASN A 20 -20.88 -4.54 24.82
C ASN A 20 -20.86 -5.96 24.30
N ALA A 21 -19.80 -6.66 24.59
CA ALA A 21 -19.61 -8.05 24.18
C ALA A 21 -19.40 -8.95 25.40
N VAL A 22 -19.80 -10.21 25.24
CA VAL A 22 -19.47 -11.27 26.20
C VAL A 22 -17.96 -11.54 26.11
N LEU A 23 -17.38 -12.04 27.18
CA LEU A 23 -15.98 -12.47 27.22
C LEU A 23 -15.63 -13.31 25.99
N ASP A 24 -14.47 -13.06 25.40
CA ASP A 24 -13.95 -13.70 24.18
C ASP A 24 -14.68 -13.35 22.86
N GLN A 25 -15.53 -12.34 22.86
CA GLN A 25 -16.13 -11.81 21.64
C GLN A 25 -15.50 -10.47 21.24
N PRO A 26 -15.55 -10.10 19.95
CA PRO A 26 -15.10 -8.79 19.50
C PRO A 26 -15.83 -7.65 20.24
N ASN A 27 -15.08 -6.82 20.92
CA ASN A 27 -15.61 -5.73 21.75
C ASN A 27 -15.25 -4.34 21.25
N PHE A 28 -14.61 -4.26 20.10
CA PHE A 28 -14.25 -3.00 19.46
C PHE A 28 -14.57 -3.04 17.97
N ALA A 29 -15.20 -1.99 17.47
CA ALA A 29 -15.39 -1.74 16.05
C ALA A 29 -14.98 -0.33 15.70
N SER A 30 -14.32 -0.18 14.60
CA SER A 30 -14.02 1.11 13.99
C SER A 30 -14.33 1.09 12.51
N SER A 31 -14.61 2.25 11.95
CA SER A 31 -14.77 2.45 10.53
C SER A 31 -13.89 3.59 10.07
N GLY A 32 -13.37 3.50 8.86
CA GLY A 32 -12.59 4.55 8.23
C GLY A 32 -12.82 4.56 6.72
N GLY A 33 -12.82 5.76 6.13
CA GLY A 33 -12.96 5.91 4.69
C GLY A 33 -11.62 5.65 3.99
N VAL A 34 -11.58 4.71 3.08
CA VAL A 34 -10.47 4.58 2.13
C VAL A 34 -10.68 5.61 1.01
N ARG A 35 -9.68 6.44 0.78
CA ARG A 35 -9.65 7.34 -0.39
C ARG A 35 -8.90 6.67 -1.50
N PHE A 36 -9.51 6.68 -2.66
CA PHE A 36 -9.02 6.03 -3.83
C PHE A 36 -9.17 6.96 -5.04
N ASN A 37 -8.08 7.25 -5.71
CA ASN A 37 -8.06 7.99 -6.96
C ASN A 37 -7.34 7.15 -8.01
N ASP A 38 -7.96 7.00 -9.17
CA ASP A 38 -7.40 6.28 -10.31
C ASP A 38 -7.60 7.13 -11.57
N ASP A 39 -6.50 7.60 -12.12
CA ASP A 39 -6.45 8.39 -13.34
C ASP A 39 -5.72 7.63 -14.42
N ALA A 40 -6.39 7.36 -15.55
CA ALA A 40 -5.78 6.66 -16.66
C ALA A 40 -5.91 7.46 -17.97
N PHE A 41 -4.84 7.46 -18.73
CA PHE A 41 -4.76 8.12 -20.01
C PHE A 41 -4.15 7.16 -21.05
N ASN A 42 -4.81 7.06 -22.21
CA ASN A 42 -4.33 6.27 -23.33
C ASN A 42 -4.43 7.06 -24.62
N VAL A 43 -3.40 7.07 -25.40
CA VAL A 43 -3.40 7.63 -26.75
C VAL A 43 -2.75 6.63 -27.70
N ARG A 44 -3.34 6.50 -28.88
CA ARG A 44 -2.78 5.74 -30.00
C ARG A 44 -2.85 6.58 -31.25
N VAL A 45 -1.79 6.53 -32.02
CA VAL A 45 -1.68 7.14 -33.34
C VAL A 45 -1.33 6.05 -34.33
N ASP A 46 -2.10 5.99 -35.40
CA ASP A 46 -1.89 5.10 -36.51
C ASP A 46 -1.63 5.96 -37.76
N HIS A 47 -0.63 5.61 -38.55
CA HIS A 47 -0.23 6.33 -39.74
C HIS A 47 0.05 5.39 -40.91
N TYR A 48 -0.70 5.57 -41.97
CA TYR A 48 -0.51 4.86 -43.23
C TYR A 48 0.39 5.72 -44.12
N THR A 49 1.68 5.40 -44.12
CA THR A 49 2.68 6.14 -44.91
C THR A 49 2.52 5.86 -46.40
N THR A 50 2.17 4.62 -46.73
CA THR A 50 1.87 4.15 -48.07
C THR A 50 0.81 3.02 -47.99
N ASP A 51 0.28 2.58 -49.12
CA ASP A 51 -0.63 1.41 -49.18
C ASP A 51 0.01 0.11 -48.63
N LYS A 52 1.32 0.11 -48.44
CA LYS A 52 2.09 -1.05 -48.00
C LYS A 52 2.65 -0.91 -46.57
N LEU A 53 2.71 0.31 -46.04
CA LEU A 53 3.36 0.59 -44.77
C LEU A 53 2.39 1.27 -43.80
N HIS A 54 2.05 0.59 -42.74
CA HIS A 54 1.31 1.08 -41.59
C HIS A 54 2.22 1.17 -40.37
N LEU A 55 2.26 2.33 -39.76
CA LEU A 55 2.97 2.62 -38.51
C LEU A 55 1.96 2.83 -37.38
N PHE A 56 2.29 2.44 -36.18
CA PHE A 56 1.52 2.83 -35.02
C PHE A 56 2.40 3.15 -33.82
N GLY A 57 1.90 4.05 -32.99
CA GLY A 57 2.46 4.36 -31.70
C GLY A 57 1.37 4.47 -30.65
N ARG A 58 1.62 3.94 -29.46
CA ARG A 58 0.71 4.01 -28.32
C ARG A 58 1.46 4.46 -27.07
N TYR A 59 0.88 5.36 -26.33
CA TYR A 59 1.30 5.71 -24.99
C TYR A 59 0.14 5.52 -24.02
N SER A 60 0.43 4.92 -22.88
CA SER A 60 -0.53 4.74 -21.79
C SER A 60 0.11 5.15 -20.48
N MET A 61 -0.66 5.83 -19.67
CA MET A 61 -0.31 6.21 -18.29
C MET A 61 -1.47 5.84 -17.37
N ALA A 62 -1.15 5.29 -16.21
CA ALA A 62 -2.09 5.13 -15.12
C ALA A 62 -1.45 5.61 -13.83
N ASP A 63 -2.16 6.45 -13.08
CA ASP A 63 -1.77 7.00 -11.79
C ASP A 63 -2.82 6.60 -10.75
N PHE A 64 -2.39 5.85 -9.76
CA PHE A 64 -3.23 5.29 -8.74
C PHE A 64 -2.76 5.77 -7.38
N ARG A 65 -3.69 6.32 -6.59
CA ARG A 65 -3.43 6.77 -5.23
C ARG A 65 -4.44 6.22 -4.28
N MET A 66 -3.96 5.62 -3.21
CA MET A 66 -4.80 5.12 -2.14
C MET A 66 -4.30 5.66 -0.80
N VAL A 67 -5.24 6.07 0.04
CA VAL A 67 -4.97 6.40 1.44
C VAL A 67 -5.98 5.63 2.29
N ALA A 68 -5.48 4.79 3.17
CA ALA A 68 -6.28 3.95 4.04
C ALA A 68 -5.96 4.23 5.52
N PRO A 69 -6.97 4.36 6.38
CA PRO A 69 -6.78 4.44 7.82
C PRO A 69 -6.41 3.07 8.40
N GLY A 70 -5.80 3.06 9.59
CA GLY A 70 -5.58 1.84 10.36
C GLY A 70 -6.86 1.18 10.85
N SER A 71 -6.77 -0.07 11.29
CA SER A 71 -7.92 -0.84 11.79
C SER A 71 -8.58 -0.22 13.03
N PHE A 72 -7.85 0.56 13.79
CA PHE A 72 -8.42 1.32 14.91
C PHE A 72 -8.98 2.68 14.48
N GLY A 73 -8.91 3.03 13.20
CA GLY A 73 -9.36 4.30 12.67
C GLY A 73 -8.53 5.48 13.18
N LEU A 74 -9.13 6.66 13.16
CA LEU A 74 -8.52 7.90 13.68
C LEU A 74 -8.59 8.02 15.21
N VAL A 75 -9.29 7.11 15.88
CA VAL A 75 -9.59 7.18 17.31
C VAL A 75 -8.50 6.55 18.17
N ALA A 76 -7.73 5.67 17.59
CA ALA A 76 -6.71 4.94 18.33
C ALA A 76 -5.38 5.68 18.34
N GLY A 77 -4.98 6.05 19.50
CA GLY A 77 -3.63 6.22 20.04
C GLY A 77 -2.53 6.82 19.18
N GLY A 78 -2.86 7.44 18.09
CA GLY A 78 -1.88 8.11 17.24
C GLY A 78 -1.25 7.18 16.17
N PRO A 79 -0.24 7.67 15.44
CA PRO A 79 0.31 7.05 14.24
C PRO A 79 1.07 5.73 14.48
N GLY A 80 1.03 5.18 15.66
CA GLY A 80 1.78 3.98 16.03
C GLY A 80 1.00 2.68 16.00
N LEU A 81 -0.33 2.70 15.92
CA LEU A 81 -1.15 1.51 15.99
C LEU A 81 -1.95 1.31 14.71
N ASP A 82 -1.24 0.94 13.67
CA ASP A 82 -1.87 0.46 12.46
C ASP A 82 -2.06 -1.05 12.54
N ALA A 83 -3.20 -1.49 13.05
CA ALA A 83 -3.54 -2.88 12.98
C ALA A 83 -3.92 -3.25 11.55
N SER A 84 -2.98 -3.70 10.76
CA SER A 84 -3.22 -4.27 9.45
C SER A 84 -3.40 -5.79 9.56
N GLY A 85 -4.38 -6.22 10.34
CA GLY A 85 -4.62 -7.65 10.57
C GLY A 85 -5.60 -8.29 9.64
N SER A 86 -6.22 -7.57 8.75
CA SER A 86 -7.09 -8.17 7.77
C SER A 86 -6.54 -8.00 6.36
N THR A 87 -6.73 -9.00 5.61
CA THR A 87 -6.28 -9.35 4.28
C THR A 87 -6.32 -8.26 3.19
N ASN A 88 -6.76 -7.05 3.49
CA ASN A 88 -6.97 -5.99 2.49
C ASN A 88 -6.62 -4.56 2.94
N ALA A 89 -6.06 -4.35 4.10
CA ALA A 89 -5.86 -2.99 4.58
C ALA A 89 -4.39 -2.69 4.88
N TYR A 90 -3.72 -2.10 3.93
CA TYR A 90 -2.55 -1.30 4.22
C TYR A 90 -3.02 0.00 4.88
N ALA A 91 -2.73 0.16 6.15
CA ALA A 91 -2.87 1.46 6.78
C ALA A 91 -1.74 2.36 6.31
N GLY A 92 -2.06 3.36 5.52
CA GLY A 92 -1.07 4.24 4.95
C GLY A 92 -1.46 4.80 3.60
N ALA A 93 -0.48 5.34 2.90
CA ALA A 93 -0.62 5.84 1.56
C ALA A 93 0.11 4.92 0.56
N SER A 94 -0.48 4.72 -0.60
CA SER A 94 0.14 4.03 -1.71
C SER A 94 -0.03 4.85 -2.99
N ASP A 95 1.09 5.16 -3.63
CA ASP A 95 1.14 5.79 -4.93
C ASP A 95 1.71 4.81 -5.95
N SER A 96 0.99 4.57 -7.01
CA SER A 96 1.43 3.71 -8.11
C SER A 96 1.32 4.44 -9.43
N ARG A 97 2.39 4.48 -10.19
CA ARG A 97 2.40 5.11 -11.50
C ARG A 97 2.98 4.17 -12.56
N ASN A 98 2.20 3.98 -13.60
CA ASN A 98 2.54 3.13 -14.74
C ASN A 98 2.72 3.97 -15.98
N HIS A 99 3.75 3.66 -16.74
CA HIS A 99 3.93 4.17 -18.09
C HIS A 99 4.13 2.99 -19.03
N SER A 100 3.47 3.01 -20.18
CA SER A 100 3.63 2.03 -21.23
C SER A 100 3.75 2.73 -22.57
N ILE A 101 4.78 2.39 -23.33
CA ILE A 101 4.99 2.83 -24.69
C ILE A 101 4.99 1.58 -25.55
N ALA A 102 4.25 1.61 -26.62
CA ALA A 102 4.30 0.58 -27.63
C ALA A 102 4.30 1.20 -29.02
N GLY A 103 5.04 0.63 -29.93
CA GLY A 103 5.09 1.08 -31.30
C GLY A 103 5.50 -0.03 -32.24
N GLY A 104 5.24 0.16 -33.50
CA GLY A 104 5.59 -0.83 -34.49
C GLY A 104 5.12 -0.47 -35.90
N PHE A 105 5.32 -1.42 -36.78
CA PHE A 105 4.87 -1.28 -38.17
C PHE A 105 4.44 -2.62 -38.75
N ASP A 106 3.57 -2.54 -39.74
CA ASP A 106 3.21 -3.62 -40.65
C ASP A 106 3.66 -3.21 -42.06
N TYR A 107 4.41 -4.05 -42.72
CA TYR A 107 4.93 -3.77 -44.06
C TYR A 107 4.69 -4.92 -45.03
N ASN A 108 3.92 -4.65 -46.06
CA ASN A 108 3.70 -5.56 -47.19
C ASN A 108 4.87 -5.45 -48.20
N VAL A 109 5.90 -6.26 -48.01
CA VAL A 109 7.08 -6.26 -48.90
C VAL A 109 6.70 -6.69 -50.31
N ARG A 110 5.89 -7.77 -50.40
CA ARG A 110 5.35 -8.35 -51.65
C ARG A 110 3.97 -8.95 -51.37
N PRO A 111 3.17 -9.28 -52.40
CA PRO A 111 1.86 -9.89 -52.23
C PRO A 111 1.84 -11.17 -51.37
N ASN A 112 2.95 -11.88 -51.29
CA ASN A 112 3.13 -13.10 -50.50
C ASN A 112 4.13 -12.94 -49.34
N LEU A 113 4.51 -11.69 -48.97
CA LEU A 113 5.45 -11.45 -47.87
C LEU A 113 5.02 -10.22 -47.08
N LEU A 114 4.51 -10.49 -45.88
CA LEU A 114 4.19 -9.50 -44.85
C LEU A 114 5.28 -9.55 -43.77
N THR A 115 5.72 -8.39 -43.34
CA THR A 115 6.63 -8.23 -42.20
C THR A 115 5.95 -7.34 -41.18
N ASP A 116 6.02 -7.72 -39.91
CA ASP A 116 5.59 -6.89 -38.81
C ASP A 116 6.68 -6.78 -37.74
N PHE A 117 6.71 -5.64 -37.10
CA PHE A 117 7.61 -5.37 -35.98
C PHE A 117 6.82 -4.70 -34.87
N ARG A 118 7.06 -5.16 -33.62
CA ARG A 118 6.45 -4.61 -32.43
C ARG A 118 7.52 -4.35 -31.38
N PHE A 119 7.47 -3.18 -30.80
CA PHE A 119 8.29 -2.77 -29.66
C PHE A 119 7.38 -2.36 -28.51
N GLY A 120 7.71 -2.75 -27.30
CA GLY A 120 7.03 -2.32 -26.10
C GLY A 120 8.00 -2.02 -24.97
N TRP A 121 7.74 -0.93 -24.28
CA TRP A 121 8.44 -0.58 -23.05
C TRP A 121 7.40 -0.28 -21.96
N PHE A 122 7.70 -0.73 -20.75
CA PHE A 122 6.82 -0.59 -19.59
C PHE A 122 7.62 -0.19 -18.37
N ARG A 123 7.12 0.77 -17.62
CA ARG A 123 7.66 1.16 -16.32
C ARG A 123 6.55 1.17 -15.29
N TYR A 124 6.74 0.41 -14.24
CA TYR A 124 5.88 0.36 -13.06
C TYR A 124 6.66 0.90 -11.87
N LYS A 125 6.09 1.89 -11.19
CA LYS A 125 6.63 2.45 -9.96
C LYS A 125 5.54 2.40 -8.90
N VAL A 126 5.83 1.76 -7.79
CA VAL A 126 4.97 1.73 -6.59
C VAL A 126 5.74 2.35 -5.44
N PHE A 127 5.07 3.20 -4.71
CA PHE A 127 5.56 3.75 -3.46
C PHE A 127 4.48 3.53 -2.40
N GLY A 128 4.77 2.68 -1.40
CA GLY A 128 3.91 2.44 -0.25
C GLY A 128 4.51 3.06 1.00
N GLN A 129 3.71 3.83 1.71
CA GLN A 129 4.13 4.51 2.92
C GLN A 129 3.15 4.19 4.05
N PRO A 130 3.56 3.38 5.05
CA PRO A 130 2.74 3.15 6.23
C PRO A 130 2.59 4.43 7.06
N ASN A 131 1.47 4.55 7.78
CA ASN A 131 1.16 5.75 8.57
C ASN A 131 2.21 6.06 9.64
N GLY A 132 2.88 5.04 10.15
CA GLY A 132 3.89 5.17 11.20
C GLY A 132 5.28 5.60 10.74
N ILE A 133 5.50 5.81 9.44
CA ILE A 133 6.83 6.16 8.93
C ILE A 133 7.32 7.50 9.48
N GLY A 134 8.57 7.57 9.92
CA GLY A 134 9.14 8.76 10.55
C GLY A 134 8.71 8.98 12.01
N THR A 135 7.92 8.08 12.60
CA THR A 135 7.50 8.14 14.02
C THR A 135 8.28 7.13 14.86
N ALA A 136 8.34 7.34 16.16
CA ALA A 136 9.09 6.51 17.09
C ALA A 136 8.24 5.92 18.25
N PRO A 137 7.05 5.35 17.96
CA PRO A 137 6.12 4.92 19.00
C PRO A 137 6.62 3.77 19.88
N ALA A 138 7.51 2.94 19.37
CA ALA A 138 8.13 1.88 20.15
C ALA A 138 9.11 2.45 21.20
N LYS A 139 9.89 3.46 20.82
CA LYS A 139 10.77 4.21 21.74
C LYS A 139 9.94 4.94 22.78
N ASP A 140 8.84 5.60 22.39
CA ASP A 140 7.95 6.30 23.29
C ASP A 140 7.27 5.36 24.29
N ALA A 141 6.99 4.11 23.88
CA ALA A 141 6.53 3.05 24.77
C ALA A 141 7.62 2.47 25.68
N GLY A 142 8.87 2.88 25.51
CA GLY A 142 10.01 2.44 26.30
C GLY A 142 10.59 1.09 25.86
N ILE A 143 10.38 0.66 24.62
CA ILE A 143 10.95 -0.57 24.08
C ILE A 143 12.37 -0.28 23.57
N PRO A 144 13.41 -0.88 24.19
CA PRO A 144 14.77 -0.58 23.81
C PRO A 144 15.16 -1.20 22.47
N GLY A 145 16.07 -0.52 21.74
CA GLY A 145 16.64 -1.03 20.50
C GLY A 145 15.76 -0.89 19.27
N LEU A 146 14.60 -0.23 19.37
CA LEU A 146 13.71 0.07 18.26
C LEU A 146 13.61 1.57 18.01
N ASN A 147 13.26 1.96 16.79
CA ASN A 147 13.15 3.33 16.33
C ASN A 147 14.44 4.15 16.54
N VAL A 148 15.58 3.57 16.18
CA VAL A 148 16.86 4.12 16.61
C VAL A 148 17.28 5.31 15.78
N ASP A 149 17.23 5.30 14.42
CA ASP A 149 17.83 6.43 13.70
C ASP A 149 17.41 6.66 12.25
N ASP A 150 16.48 5.87 11.69
CA ASP A 150 16.06 6.05 10.30
C ASP A 150 14.59 5.68 10.02
N ASN A 151 14.14 6.00 8.81
CA ASN A 151 12.78 5.67 8.38
C ASN A 151 12.54 4.15 8.29
N PHE A 152 13.57 3.33 8.16
CA PHE A 152 13.46 1.87 8.15
C PHE A 152 13.07 1.30 9.51
N ASN A 153 13.53 1.93 10.57
CA ASN A 153 13.27 1.52 11.94
C ASN A 153 12.13 2.33 12.57
N SER A 154 11.42 3.13 11.79
CA SER A 154 10.32 3.94 12.27
C SER A 154 9.02 3.14 12.41
N GLY A 155 8.08 3.67 13.17
CA GLY A 155 6.79 3.04 13.40
C GLY A 155 6.78 1.99 14.50
N MET A 156 5.62 1.33 14.67
CA MET A 156 5.42 0.29 15.68
C MET A 156 5.81 -1.08 15.11
N PRO A 157 6.54 -1.92 15.84
CA PRO A 157 6.79 -3.29 15.43
C PRO A 157 5.50 -4.11 15.44
N ALA A 158 5.51 -5.23 14.72
CA ALA A 158 4.40 -6.18 14.73
C ALA A 158 4.31 -6.88 16.10
N PHE A 159 3.10 -6.95 16.66
CA PHE A 159 2.80 -7.73 17.85
C PHE A 159 1.76 -8.80 17.50
N PHE A 160 2.06 -10.02 17.89
CA PHE A 160 1.14 -11.15 17.78
C PHE A 160 0.75 -11.58 19.18
N ILE A 161 -0.50 -11.34 19.57
CA ILE A 161 -1.00 -11.70 20.89
C ILE A 161 -1.89 -12.92 20.75
N ASN A 162 -1.36 -14.08 21.16
CA ASN A 162 -2.10 -15.33 21.15
C ASN A 162 -3.00 -15.46 22.38
N GLY A 163 -4.15 -16.11 22.24
CA GLY A 163 -5.02 -16.49 23.34
C GLY A 163 -6.19 -15.55 23.62
N TYR A 164 -6.40 -14.56 22.80
CA TYR A 164 -7.55 -13.66 22.86
C TYR A 164 -8.36 -13.71 21.55
N GLY A 165 -8.95 -14.84 21.23
CA GLY A 165 -9.92 -15.06 20.15
C GLY A 165 -9.45 -14.72 18.74
N ASN A 166 -9.17 -13.48 18.44
CA ASN A 166 -8.56 -13.04 17.20
C ASN A 166 -7.23 -12.35 17.49
N ASN A 167 -6.19 -12.77 16.79
CA ASN A 167 -4.87 -12.18 16.93
C ASN A 167 -4.92 -10.68 16.64
N LEU A 168 -4.46 -9.87 17.57
CA LEU A 168 -4.23 -8.46 17.32
C LEU A 168 -2.95 -8.33 16.51
N TYR A 169 -3.08 -8.08 15.20
CA TYR A 169 -1.94 -7.84 14.33
C TYR A 169 -1.66 -6.34 14.31
N LEU A 170 -0.62 -5.94 14.99
CA LEU A 170 -0.04 -4.60 14.87
C LEU A 170 1.14 -4.76 13.92
N THR A 171 0.98 -4.43 12.66
CA THR A 171 2.07 -4.54 11.69
C THR A 171 2.33 -3.20 11.03
N ASN A 172 3.60 -2.90 10.92
CA ASN A 172 4.10 -1.85 10.09
C ASN A 172 4.94 -2.51 8.99
N PHE A 173 4.43 -2.52 7.75
CA PHE A 173 5.20 -2.99 6.60
C PHE A 173 5.82 -1.79 5.90
N ALA A 174 7.12 -1.66 6.00
CA ALA A 174 7.86 -0.83 5.08
C ALA A 174 8.09 -1.64 3.79
N VAL A 175 7.39 -1.31 2.72
CA VAL A 175 7.74 -1.80 1.40
C VAL A 175 8.65 -0.77 0.76
N THR A 176 9.91 -1.08 0.70
CA THR A 176 10.89 -0.31 -0.08
C THR A 176 11.08 -1.00 -1.42
N SER A 177 10.87 -0.28 -2.48
CA SER A 177 11.28 -0.68 -3.84
C SER A 177 12.58 -0.02 -4.21
#